data_81d8c58a3119942288e3e60cc969907f
#
_entry.id   81d8c58a3119942288e3e60cc969907f
#
_cell.length_a   1.000
_cell.length_b   1.000
_cell.length_c   1.000
_cell.angle_alpha   90.00
_cell.angle_beta   90.00
_cell.angle_gamma   90.00
#
_symmetry.space_group_name_H-M   'P 1'
#
loop_
_entity.id
_entity.type
_entity.pdbx_description
1 polymer ?
#
loop_
_entity_poly.entity_id
_entity_poly.type
_entity_poly.pdbx_seq_one_letter_code
_entity_poly.pdbx_strand_id
1 'polypeptide(L)'
;MRIIAGEKRGHTIYAPRGRETRPTSDRVRENVFNIVAPWVEGSRVLDVYAGSGAMGLEALSRGARAAVFLESDPDAVRAIQRNLDKLRLTGATVLRADATTGLAQEAAAGRKYDLVLVDPPYAMTDYDRLALYLTRVLADDGLVVLESAAKTEPSLSGLAVRTTRRYGSTRVTVFEHE
;
A
#
# COMPACT_ATOMS: atom_id res chain seq x y z
N MET A 1 15.59 -3.14 4.10
CA MET A 1 14.42 -2.38 4.59
C MET A 1 14.12 -2.74 6.04
N ARG A 2 13.56 -1.80 6.77
CA ARG A 2 13.20 -1.97 8.19
C ARG A 2 11.81 -1.45 8.46
N ILE A 3 11.14 -2.00 9.47
CA ILE A 3 9.94 -1.40 10.04
C ILE A 3 10.36 -0.11 10.79
N ILE A 4 9.68 0.99 10.49
CA ILE A 4 10.05 2.32 10.98
C ILE A 4 9.50 2.59 12.38
N ALA A 5 8.26 2.21 12.64
CA ALA A 5 7.59 2.50 13.89
C ALA A 5 6.63 1.37 14.30
N GLY A 6 6.06 1.51 15.51
CA GLY A 6 5.08 0.57 16.05
C GLY A 6 5.73 -0.61 16.77
N GLU A 7 4.94 -1.67 16.95
CA GLU A 7 5.32 -2.86 17.72
C GLU A 7 6.60 -3.54 17.21
N LYS A 8 6.80 -3.54 15.89
CA LYS A 8 7.92 -4.22 15.22
C LYS A 8 9.02 -3.26 14.76
N ARG A 9 9.08 -2.07 15.30
CA ARG A 9 10.10 -1.08 14.99
C ARG A 9 11.51 -1.66 14.99
N GLY A 10 12.29 -1.36 13.97
CA GLY A 10 13.69 -1.74 13.85
C GLY A 10 13.92 -3.15 13.27
N HIS A 11 12.91 -3.98 13.16
CA HIS A 11 13.04 -5.29 12.55
C HIS A 11 13.27 -5.16 11.04
N THR A 12 14.24 -5.93 10.53
CA THR A 12 14.49 -6.00 9.09
C THR A 12 13.45 -6.87 8.40
N ILE A 13 13.15 -6.54 7.14
CA ILE A 13 12.25 -7.30 6.29
C ILE A 13 12.96 -7.75 5.02
N TYR A 14 12.59 -8.93 4.52
CA TYR A 14 13.13 -9.50 3.29
C TYR A 14 12.54 -8.81 2.08
N ALA A 15 13.37 -8.60 1.04
CA ALA A 15 12.93 -8.14 -0.26
C ALA A 15 12.90 -9.31 -1.24
N PRO A 16 12.06 -9.26 -2.30
CA PRO A 16 12.12 -10.24 -3.38
C PRO A 16 13.47 -10.23 -4.07
N ARG A 17 13.89 -11.38 -4.60
CA ARG A 17 15.14 -11.48 -5.37
C ARG A 17 15.13 -10.51 -6.55
N GLY A 18 16.27 -9.86 -6.82
CA GLY A 18 16.45 -8.94 -7.95
C GLY A 18 15.84 -7.56 -7.76
N ARG A 19 15.26 -7.26 -6.60
CA ARG A 19 14.79 -5.91 -6.27
C ARG A 19 15.71 -5.32 -5.21
N GLU A 20 16.52 -4.34 -5.60
CA GLU A 20 17.34 -3.60 -4.67
C GLU A 20 16.46 -2.72 -3.77
N THR A 21 16.77 -2.75 -2.48
CA THR A 21 16.15 -1.83 -1.52
C THR A 21 16.73 -0.44 -1.73
N ARG A 22 15.89 0.52 -2.08
CA ARG A 22 16.30 1.91 -2.22
C ARG A 22 16.37 2.54 -0.83
N PRO A 23 17.50 3.16 -0.42
CA PRO A 23 17.60 3.86 0.87
C PRO A 23 16.49 4.90 1.07
N THR A 24 16.04 5.54 -0.05
CA THR A 24 14.96 6.51 -0.03
C THR A 24 13.59 5.91 0.27
N SER A 25 13.40 4.59 0.10
CA SER A 25 12.10 3.95 0.32
C SER A 25 11.67 3.95 1.79
N ASP A 26 12.61 3.78 2.72
CA ASP A 26 12.31 3.86 4.17
C ASP A 26 11.85 5.27 4.55
N ARG A 27 12.50 6.29 4.01
CA ARG A 27 12.15 7.70 4.24
C ARG A 27 10.79 8.06 3.64
N VAL A 28 10.53 7.62 2.42
CA VAL A 28 9.22 7.85 1.77
C VAL A 28 8.12 7.18 2.57
N ARG A 29 8.33 5.93 3.01
CA ARG A 29 7.36 5.20 3.81
C ARG A 29 7.09 5.91 5.15
N GLU A 30 8.13 6.37 5.83
CA GLU A 30 7.98 7.17 7.05
C GLU A 30 7.11 8.40 6.82
N ASN A 31 7.38 9.14 5.75
CA ASN A 31 6.61 10.34 5.41
C ASN A 31 5.15 10.02 5.07
N VAL A 32 4.90 8.94 4.32
CA VAL A 32 3.53 8.48 4.04
C VAL A 32 2.77 8.23 5.33
N PHE A 33 3.34 7.45 6.25
CA PHE A 33 2.67 7.11 7.51
C PHE A 33 2.53 8.31 8.45
N ASN A 34 3.40 9.31 8.36
CA ASN A 34 3.20 10.57 9.06
C ASN A 34 1.96 11.32 8.54
N ILE A 35 1.73 11.30 7.23
CA ILE A 35 0.56 11.95 6.61
C ILE A 35 -0.74 11.23 7.01
N VAL A 36 -0.75 9.91 6.99
CA VAL A 36 -1.97 9.11 7.20
C VAL A 36 -2.12 8.57 8.62
N ALA A 37 -1.29 9.01 9.55
CA ALA A 37 -1.24 8.48 10.92
C ALA A 37 -2.64 8.33 11.58
N PRO A 38 -3.57 9.30 11.48
CA PRO A 38 -4.89 9.15 12.09
C PRO A 38 -5.77 8.02 11.52
N TRP A 39 -5.43 7.52 10.32
CA TRP A 39 -6.19 6.46 9.65
C TRP A 39 -5.64 5.06 9.86
N VAL A 40 -4.57 4.88 10.63
CA VAL A 40 -3.84 3.61 10.70
C VAL A 40 -4.36 2.71 11.82
N GLU A 41 -4.37 3.18 13.07
CA GLU A 41 -4.74 2.36 14.21
C GLU A 41 -6.18 1.84 14.08
N GLY A 42 -6.35 0.53 14.22
CA GLY A 42 -7.64 -0.14 14.11
C GLY A 42 -8.20 -0.26 12.70
N SER A 43 -7.45 0.17 11.68
CA SER A 43 -7.91 0.21 10.29
C SER A 43 -7.82 -1.14 9.59
N ARG A 44 -8.59 -1.26 8.51
CA ARG A 44 -8.40 -2.29 7.48
C ARG A 44 -7.61 -1.68 6.34
N VAL A 45 -6.48 -2.29 6.00
CA VAL A 45 -5.52 -1.79 5.01
C VAL A 45 -5.46 -2.73 3.82
N LEU A 46 -5.42 -2.16 2.62
CA LEU A 46 -5.17 -2.88 1.38
C LEU A 46 -3.86 -2.38 0.77
N ASP A 47 -2.90 -3.28 0.61
CA ASP A 47 -1.59 -2.98 0.01
C ASP A 47 -1.57 -3.54 -1.42
N VAL A 48 -1.73 -2.65 -2.40
CA VAL A 48 -1.82 -3.00 -3.82
C VAL A 48 -0.45 -2.85 -4.47
N TYR A 49 -0.02 -3.83 -5.25
CA TYR A 49 1.36 -3.98 -5.72
C TYR A 49 2.32 -4.12 -4.53
N ALA A 50 2.02 -5.06 -3.65
CA ALA A 50 2.61 -5.11 -2.32
C ALA A 50 4.13 -5.35 -2.29
N GLY A 51 4.70 -6.00 -3.31
CA GLY A 51 6.14 -6.29 -3.36
C GLY A 51 6.61 -7.09 -2.16
N SER A 52 7.51 -6.52 -1.36
CA SER A 52 7.96 -7.13 -0.09
C SER A 52 6.92 -7.07 1.02
N GLY A 53 5.84 -6.32 0.80
CA GLY A 53 4.83 -6.05 1.82
C GLY A 53 5.18 -4.92 2.78
N ALA A 54 6.22 -4.13 2.50
CA ALA A 54 6.74 -3.12 3.43
C ALA A 54 5.66 -2.16 3.94
N MET A 55 4.76 -1.71 3.06
CA MET A 55 3.71 -0.76 3.44
C MET A 55 2.65 -1.39 4.35
N GLY A 56 2.11 -2.55 3.96
CA GLY A 56 1.12 -3.26 4.78
C GLY A 56 1.70 -3.76 6.09
N LEU A 57 2.94 -4.23 6.10
CA LEU A 57 3.66 -4.63 7.32
C LEU A 57 3.86 -3.45 8.26
N GLU A 58 4.21 -2.29 7.73
CA GLU A 58 4.33 -1.05 8.51
C GLU A 58 3.00 -0.68 9.14
N ALA A 59 1.90 -0.77 8.39
CA ALA A 59 0.56 -0.51 8.88
C ALA A 59 0.19 -1.44 10.04
N LEU A 60 0.43 -2.74 9.89
CA LEU A 60 0.18 -3.72 10.95
C LEU A 60 1.03 -3.42 12.19
N SER A 61 2.31 -3.09 12.01
CA SER A 61 3.19 -2.70 13.11
C SER A 61 2.68 -1.48 13.87
N ARG A 62 2.05 -0.55 13.18
CA ARG A 62 1.48 0.68 13.75
C ARG A 62 0.05 0.54 14.29
N GLY A 63 -0.48 -0.68 14.34
CA GLY A 63 -1.75 -0.95 14.97
C GLY A 63 -2.94 -1.12 14.03
N ALA A 64 -2.74 -1.25 12.72
CA ALA A 64 -3.83 -1.65 11.82
C ALA A 64 -4.40 -2.99 12.26
N ARG A 65 -5.72 -3.12 12.17
CA ARG A 65 -6.44 -4.34 12.59
C ARG A 65 -6.24 -5.49 11.61
N ALA A 66 -6.18 -5.18 10.34
CA ALA A 66 -6.04 -6.16 9.26
C ALA A 66 -5.34 -5.53 8.06
N ALA A 67 -4.59 -6.34 7.33
CA ALA A 67 -3.98 -5.95 6.06
C ALA A 67 -4.16 -7.06 5.04
N VAL A 68 -4.58 -6.68 3.84
CA VAL A 68 -4.65 -7.55 2.67
C VAL A 68 -3.56 -7.10 1.70
N PHE A 69 -2.74 -8.05 1.26
CA PHE A 69 -1.64 -7.81 0.32
C PHE A 69 -2.02 -8.37 -1.04
N LEU A 70 -2.07 -7.53 -2.06
CA LEU A 70 -2.26 -7.95 -3.46
C LEU A 70 -0.92 -7.93 -4.17
N GLU A 71 -0.47 -9.08 -4.64
CA GLU A 71 0.80 -9.23 -5.33
C GLU A 71 0.73 -10.37 -6.34
N SER A 72 1.21 -10.14 -7.56
CA SER A 72 1.18 -11.16 -8.62
C SER A 72 2.45 -11.99 -8.70
N ASP A 73 3.59 -11.45 -8.30
CA ASP A 73 4.88 -12.14 -8.38
C ASP A 73 5.01 -13.19 -7.27
N PRO A 74 5.21 -14.49 -7.62
CA PRO A 74 5.35 -15.55 -6.62
C PRO A 74 6.53 -15.35 -5.67
N ASP A 75 7.64 -14.77 -6.12
CA ASP A 75 8.79 -14.50 -5.24
C ASP A 75 8.47 -13.40 -4.22
N ALA A 76 7.75 -12.38 -4.64
CA ALA A 76 7.28 -11.32 -3.75
C ALA A 76 6.26 -11.85 -2.73
N VAL A 77 5.33 -12.69 -3.17
CA VAL A 77 4.37 -13.37 -2.27
C VAL A 77 5.09 -14.17 -1.19
N ARG A 78 6.12 -14.93 -1.57
CA ARG A 78 6.96 -15.69 -0.62
C ARG A 78 7.67 -14.76 0.36
N ALA A 79 8.18 -13.62 -0.11
CA ALA A 79 8.82 -12.64 0.75
C ALA A 79 7.84 -12.07 1.78
N ILE A 80 6.62 -11.73 1.36
CA ILE A 80 5.58 -11.24 2.27
C ILE A 80 5.28 -12.28 3.35
N GLN A 81 5.05 -13.52 2.97
CA GLN A 81 4.75 -14.61 3.92
C GLN A 81 5.91 -14.82 4.91
N ARG A 82 7.14 -14.81 4.40
CA ARG A 82 8.34 -14.93 5.24
C ARG A 82 8.46 -13.77 6.23
N ASN A 83 8.14 -12.56 5.79
CA ASN A 83 8.15 -11.38 6.65
C ASN A 83 7.07 -11.47 7.73
N LEU A 84 5.87 -11.88 7.38
CA LEU A 84 4.78 -12.08 8.34
C LEU A 84 5.14 -13.10 9.42
N ASP A 85 5.75 -14.21 9.04
CA ASP A 85 6.19 -15.26 9.96
C ASP A 85 7.30 -14.74 10.87
N LYS A 86 8.33 -14.10 10.29
CA LYS A 86 9.45 -13.52 11.05
C LYS A 86 8.97 -12.51 12.09
N LEU A 87 8.08 -11.62 11.69
CA LEU A 87 7.57 -10.54 12.54
C LEU A 87 6.45 -11.00 13.48
N ARG A 88 5.94 -12.21 13.30
CA ARG A 88 4.80 -12.75 14.06
C ARG A 88 3.60 -11.80 14.05
N LEU A 89 3.32 -11.22 12.89
CA LEU A 89 2.17 -10.37 12.69
C LEU A 89 0.94 -11.20 12.31
N THR A 90 -0.19 -10.85 12.89
CA THR A 90 -1.49 -11.46 12.63
C THR A 90 -2.41 -10.48 11.91
N GLY A 91 -3.58 -10.95 11.45
CA GLY A 91 -4.53 -10.10 10.73
C GLY A 91 -4.17 -9.87 9.27
N ALA A 92 -3.25 -10.64 8.72
CA ALA A 92 -2.79 -10.50 7.33
C ALA A 92 -3.40 -11.57 6.43
N THR A 93 -3.75 -11.16 5.21
CA THR A 93 -4.16 -12.05 4.12
C THR A 93 -3.34 -11.71 2.90
N VAL A 94 -2.73 -12.70 2.26
CA VAL A 94 -1.94 -12.53 1.04
C VAL A 94 -2.70 -13.10 -0.14
N LEU A 95 -3.02 -12.27 -1.13
CA LEU A 95 -3.73 -12.66 -2.34
C LEU A 95 -2.76 -12.59 -3.53
N ARG A 96 -2.48 -13.74 -4.12
CA ARG A 96 -1.68 -13.81 -5.33
C ARG A 96 -2.58 -13.56 -6.54
N ALA A 97 -2.59 -12.31 -7.00
CA ALA A 97 -3.37 -11.88 -8.15
C ALA A 97 -2.76 -10.60 -8.71
N ASP A 98 -3.01 -10.31 -10.00
CA ASP A 98 -2.71 -8.97 -10.50
C ASP A 98 -3.65 -7.94 -9.84
N ALA A 99 -3.21 -6.69 -9.82
CA ALA A 99 -3.90 -5.64 -9.07
C ALA A 99 -5.35 -5.46 -9.53
N THR A 100 -5.60 -5.43 -10.83
CA THR A 100 -6.96 -5.22 -11.38
C THR A 100 -7.88 -6.37 -11.01
N THR A 101 -7.43 -7.62 -11.19
CA THR A 101 -8.22 -8.82 -10.83
C THR A 101 -8.50 -8.87 -9.33
N GLY A 102 -7.48 -8.63 -8.51
CA GLY A 102 -7.62 -8.66 -7.06
C GLY A 102 -8.57 -7.56 -6.55
N LEU A 103 -8.44 -6.34 -7.07
CA LEU A 103 -9.34 -5.24 -6.73
C LEU A 103 -10.78 -5.52 -7.15
N ALA A 104 -10.98 -6.10 -8.35
CA ALA A 104 -12.30 -6.47 -8.83
C ALA A 104 -12.96 -7.52 -7.92
N GLN A 105 -12.18 -8.51 -7.45
CA GLN A 105 -12.67 -9.53 -6.51
C GLN A 105 -13.05 -8.93 -5.16
N GLU A 106 -12.20 -8.03 -4.63
CA GLU A 106 -12.49 -7.35 -3.36
C GLU A 106 -13.74 -6.46 -3.47
N ALA A 107 -13.89 -5.74 -4.58
CA ALA A 107 -15.08 -4.94 -4.85
C ALA A 107 -16.35 -5.80 -4.96
N ALA A 108 -16.29 -6.90 -5.70
CA ALA A 108 -17.40 -7.83 -5.85
C ALA A 108 -17.83 -8.46 -4.53
N ALA A 109 -16.89 -8.70 -3.62
CA ALA A 109 -17.15 -9.22 -2.28
C ALA A 109 -17.69 -8.15 -1.31
N GLY A 110 -17.78 -6.89 -1.75
CA GLY A 110 -18.27 -5.78 -0.92
C GLY A 110 -17.31 -5.37 0.19
N ARG A 111 -16.02 -5.72 0.09
CA ARG A 111 -15.04 -5.39 1.11
C ARG A 111 -14.65 -3.91 1.04
N LYS A 112 -14.53 -3.29 2.20
CA LYS A 112 -14.16 -1.88 2.35
C LYS A 112 -12.89 -1.75 3.17
N TYR A 113 -12.05 -0.80 2.77
CA TYR A 113 -10.76 -0.53 3.41
C TYR A 113 -10.67 0.93 3.82
N ASP A 114 -10.13 1.16 5.00
CA ASP A 114 -9.92 2.51 5.54
C ASP A 114 -8.71 3.18 4.93
N LEU A 115 -7.72 2.37 4.54
CA LEU A 115 -6.48 2.84 3.94
C LEU A 115 -6.09 1.90 2.80
N VAL A 116 -5.96 2.45 1.59
CA VAL A 116 -5.51 1.71 0.41
C VAL A 116 -4.18 2.31 -0.05
N LEU A 117 -3.14 1.48 -0.05
CA LEU A 117 -1.78 1.87 -0.41
C LEU A 117 -1.49 1.30 -1.80
N VAL A 118 -1.11 2.15 -2.74
CA VAL A 118 -0.93 1.77 -4.14
C VAL A 118 0.43 2.24 -4.64
N ASP A 119 1.32 1.29 -4.95
CA ASP A 119 2.66 1.58 -5.47
C ASP A 119 2.89 0.84 -6.80
N PRO A 120 2.27 1.31 -7.90
CA PRO A 120 2.36 0.65 -9.20
C PRO A 120 3.72 0.89 -9.85
N PRO A 121 4.06 0.11 -10.89
CA PRO A 121 5.26 0.40 -11.69
C PRO A 121 5.26 1.83 -12.21
N TYR A 122 6.42 2.50 -12.19
CA TYR A 122 6.54 3.90 -12.62
C TYR A 122 6.19 4.13 -14.10
N ALA A 123 6.25 3.09 -14.92
CA ALA A 123 5.83 3.15 -16.32
C ALA A 123 4.31 3.30 -16.48
N MET A 124 3.53 2.98 -15.45
CA MET A 124 2.08 3.14 -15.47
C MET A 124 1.72 4.64 -15.40
N THR A 125 0.96 5.11 -16.35
CA THR A 125 0.46 6.50 -16.42
C THR A 125 -1.06 6.57 -16.54
N ASP A 126 -1.71 5.47 -16.89
CA ASP A 126 -3.17 5.35 -16.96
C ASP A 126 -3.68 4.56 -15.76
N TYR A 127 -4.42 5.25 -14.91
CA TYR A 127 -4.97 4.70 -13.67
C TYR A 127 -6.49 4.46 -13.73
N ASP A 128 -7.13 4.62 -14.89
CA ASP A 128 -8.61 4.57 -15.02
C ASP A 128 -9.18 3.23 -14.55
N ARG A 129 -8.54 2.12 -14.92
CA ARG A 129 -8.98 0.78 -14.48
C ARG A 129 -8.87 0.59 -12.97
N LEU A 130 -7.79 1.12 -12.38
CA LEU A 130 -7.62 1.08 -10.92
C LEU A 130 -8.67 1.94 -10.24
N ALA A 131 -8.90 3.16 -10.74
CA ALA A 131 -9.86 4.10 -10.16
C ALA A 131 -11.26 3.50 -10.05
N LEU A 132 -11.70 2.76 -11.07
CA LEU A 132 -13.00 2.10 -11.08
C LEU A 132 -13.20 1.20 -9.83
N TYR A 133 -12.19 0.44 -9.44
CA TYR A 133 -12.29 -0.47 -8.31
C TYR A 133 -11.88 0.18 -7.00
N LEU A 134 -10.92 1.12 -7.02
CA LEU A 134 -10.50 1.84 -5.83
C LEU A 134 -11.66 2.59 -5.18
N THR A 135 -12.51 3.23 -5.98
CA THR A 135 -13.70 3.91 -5.48
C THR A 135 -14.66 2.96 -4.77
N ARG A 136 -14.71 1.71 -5.22
CA ARG A 136 -15.63 0.69 -4.68
C ARG A 136 -15.11 0.02 -3.41
N VAL A 137 -13.79 -0.11 -3.27
CA VAL A 137 -13.18 -0.74 -2.09
C VAL A 137 -12.82 0.26 -0.98
N LEU A 138 -12.89 1.56 -1.25
CA LEU A 138 -12.58 2.59 -0.29
C LEU A 138 -13.77 2.85 0.64
N ALA A 139 -13.54 2.76 1.95
CA ALA A 139 -14.53 3.15 2.96
C ALA A 139 -14.84 4.66 2.84
N ASP A 140 -16.02 5.08 3.33
CA ASP A 140 -16.49 6.46 3.14
C ASP A 140 -15.49 7.52 3.62
N ASP A 141 -14.86 7.31 4.76
CA ASP A 141 -13.85 8.22 5.31
C ASP A 141 -12.42 7.75 5.05
N GLY A 142 -12.24 6.80 4.12
CA GLY A 142 -10.96 6.21 3.82
C GLY A 142 -10.07 7.06 2.92
N LEU A 143 -8.80 6.68 2.85
CA LEU A 143 -7.79 7.31 2.01
C LEU A 143 -7.14 6.31 1.06
N VAL A 144 -6.88 6.75 -0.17
CA VAL A 144 -5.97 6.07 -1.11
C VAL A 144 -4.67 6.85 -1.15
N VAL A 145 -3.55 6.14 -0.97
CA VAL A 145 -2.21 6.70 -1.12
C VAL A 145 -1.59 6.11 -2.38
N LEU A 146 -1.29 6.94 -3.35
CA LEU A 146 -0.70 6.52 -4.62
C LEU A 146 0.71 7.08 -4.77
N GLU A 147 1.69 6.19 -4.95
CA GLU A 147 3.04 6.56 -5.33
C GLU A 147 3.16 6.58 -6.87
N SER A 148 3.83 7.59 -7.39
CA SER A 148 4.12 7.73 -8.82
C SER A 148 5.47 8.40 -9.03
N ALA A 149 5.94 8.46 -10.28
CA ALA A 149 7.10 9.28 -10.60
C ALA A 149 6.81 10.75 -10.26
N ALA A 150 7.82 11.49 -9.80
CA ALA A 150 7.66 12.87 -9.36
C ALA A 150 7.04 13.79 -10.43
N LYS A 151 7.34 13.53 -11.70
CA LYS A 151 6.81 14.28 -12.85
C LYS A 151 5.38 13.91 -13.25
N THR A 152 4.84 12.82 -12.73
CA THR A 152 3.49 12.36 -13.02
C THR A 152 2.53 12.99 -12.02
N GLU A 153 1.46 13.61 -12.51
CA GLU A 153 0.36 14.11 -11.68
C GLU A 153 -0.84 13.17 -11.85
N PRO A 154 -0.96 12.15 -10.99
CA PRO A 154 -2.01 11.16 -11.16
C PRO A 154 -3.39 11.74 -10.82
N SER A 155 -4.40 11.28 -11.56
CA SER A 155 -5.80 11.49 -11.21
C SER A 155 -6.51 10.16 -11.14
N LEU A 156 -7.47 10.05 -10.23
CA LEU A 156 -8.32 8.88 -10.06
C LEU A 156 -9.77 9.33 -10.17
N SER A 157 -10.45 8.89 -11.22
CA SER A 157 -11.85 9.26 -11.47
C SER A 157 -12.73 8.82 -10.28
N GLY A 158 -13.55 9.74 -9.76
CA GLY A 158 -14.40 9.51 -8.60
C GLY A 158 -13.74 9.81 -7.25
N LEU A 159 -12.46 10.17 -7.25
CA LEU A 159 -11.71 10.53 -6.05
C LEU A 159 -11.12 11.93 -6.21
N ALA A 160 -11.02 12.66 -5.11
CA ALA A 160 -10.42 13.98 -5.05
C ALA A 160 -9.04 13.93 -4.41
N VAL A 161 -8.12 14.77 -4.87
CA VAL A 161 -6.81 14.92 -4.25
C VAL A 161 -6.96 15.65 -2.92
N ARG A 162 -6.56 14.98 -1.83
CA ARG A 162 -6.48 15.60 -0.51
C ARG A 162 -5.16 16.34 -0.31
N THR A 163 -4.05 15.72 -0.68
CA THR A 163 -2.71 16.33 -0.61
C THR A 163 -1.75 15.61 -1.55
N THR A 164 -0.70 16.29 -1.93
CA THR A 164 0.38 15.72 -2.72
C THR A 164 1.73 16.21 -2.20
N ARG A 165 2.74 15.35 -2.24
CA ARG A 165 4.11 15.64 -1.80
C ARG A 165 5.10 15.03 -2.78
N ARG A 166 6.24 15.69 -2.94
CA ARG A 166 7.34 15.19 -3.77
C ARG A 166 8.53 14.86 -2.88
N TYR A 167 9.11 13.68 -3.09
CA TYR A 167 10.30 13.21 -2.38
C TYR A 167 11.29 12.69 -3.42
N GLY A 168 12.23 13.55 -3.83
CA GLY A 168 13.18 13.19 -4.88
C GLY A 168 12.47 12.85 -6.20
N SER A 169 12.64 11.62 -6.66
CA SER A 169 12.04 11.11 -7.90
C SER A 169 10.63 10.53 -7.71
N THR A 170 10.10 10.58 -6.50
CA THR A 170 8.80 10.01 -6.13
C THR A 170 7.80 11.10 -5.79
N ARG A 171 6.56 10.91 -6.23
CA ARG A 171 5.41 11.70 -5.80
C ARG A 171 4.48 10.80 -5.00
N VAL A 172 3.98 11.31 -3.90
CA VAL A 172 2.93 10.68 -3.09
C VAL A 172 1.69 11.55 -3.18
N THR A 173 0.60 10.98 -3.67
CA THR A 173 -0.70 11.65 -3.76
C THR A 173 -1.71 10.92 -2.91
N VAL A 174 -2.40 11.63 -2.05
CA VAL A 174 -3.44 11.10 -1.17
C VAL A 174 -4.79 11.54 -1.69
N PHE A 175 -5.67 10.56 -1.91
CA PHE A 175 -7.02 10.77 -2.42
C PHE A 175 -8.05 10.41 -1.36
N GLU A 176 -9.23 11.03 -1.47
CA GLU A 176 -10.42 10.72 -0.70
C GLU A 176 -11.64 10.72 -1.64
N HIS A 177 -12.79 10.24 -1.17
CA HIS A 177 -14.03 10.36 -1.94
C HIS A 177 -14.36 11.82 -2.23
N GLU A 178 -14.92 12.07 -3.42
CA GLU A 178 -15.42 13.40 -3.81
C GLU A 178 -16.59 13.85 -2.92
#